data_4e271af739b41c39584da23ad0640dec
#
_entry.id   4e271af739b41c39584da23ad0640dec
#
_cell.length_a   1.000
_cell.length_b   1.000
_cell.length_c   1.000
_cell.angle_alpha   90.00
_cell.angle_beta   90.00
_cell.angle_gamma   90.00
#
_symmetry.space_group_name_H-M   'P 1'
#
loop_
_entity.id
_entity.type
_entity.pdbx_description
1 polymer ?
#
loop_
_entity_poly.entity_id
_entity_poly.type
_entity_poly.pdbx_seq_one_letter_code
_entity_poly.pdbx_strand_id
1 'polypeptide(L)'
;MADLGWLASTWQDSGEQLPPTTPGPSTVAGFPARAQLVWRYARLSGRDVSNLPYWVAFSRWRSACIGVGVRARYLAGHMADDGFARLLTSAEPGAAGGRVILAEAARDALRAAGL
;
A
#
# COMPACT_ATOMS: atom_id res chain seq x y z
N MET A 1 -9.28 13.79 0.80
CA MET A 1 -8.46 13.02 1.78
C MET A 1 -8.11 11.62 1.26
N ALA A 2 -9.03 10.93 0.57
CA ALA A 2 -8.76 9.57 0.05
C ALA A 2 -7.52 9.51 -0.86
N ASP A 3 -7.35 10.48 -1.77
CA ASP A 3 -6.20 10.52 -2.68
C ASP A 3 -4.87 10.79 -1.96
N LEU A 4 -4.89 11.66 -0.93
CA LEU A 4 -3.72 11.87 -0.07
C LEU A 4 -3.39 10.60 0.72
N GLY A 5 -4.40 9.90 1.23
CA GLY A 5 -4.23 8.60 1.89
C GLY A 5 -3.62 7.56 0.95
N TRP A 6 -4.09 7.49 -0.29
CA TRP A 6 -3.51 6.63 -1.32
C TRP A 6 -2.04 6.97 -1.58
N LEU A 7 -1.74 8.24 -1.85
CA LEU A 7 -0.38 8.72 -2.09
C LEU A 7 0.54 8.41 -0.90
N ALA A 8 0.10 8.72 0.33
CA ALA A 8 0.87 8.46 1.54
C ALA A 8 1.08 6.96 1.81
N SER A 9 0.11 6.10 1.42
CA SER A 9 0.22 4.65 1.58
C SER A 9 1.26 4.02 0.65
N THR A 10 1.49 4.62 -0.51
CA THR A 10 2.46 4.16 -1.51
C THR A 10 3.80 4.89 -1.42
N TRP A 11 3.88 5.97 -0.61
CA TRP A 11 5.11 6.73 -0.42
C TRP A 11 6.05 6.00 0.53
N GLN A 12 7.22 5.64 0.04
CA GLN A 12 8.28 5.01 0.82
C GLN A 12 9.27 6.05 1.32
N ASP A 13 9.56 6.03 2.61
CA ASP A 13 10.66 6.79 3.18
C ASP A 13 11.99 6.04 2.98
N SER A 14 13.09 6.77 2.95
CA SER A 14 14.42 6.17 2.81
C SER A 14 14.68 5.19 3.96
N GLY A 15 15.05 3.95 3.63
CA GLY A 15 15.30 2.89 4.60
C GLY A 15 14.04 2.15 5.09
N GLU A 16 12.84 2.55 4.68
CA GLU A 16 11.61 1.82 5.00
C GLU A 16 11.55 0.52 4.17
N GLN A 17 11.53 -0.62 4.87
CA GLN A 17 11.31 -1.91 4.22
C GLN A 17 9.81 -2.16 4.10
N LEU A 18 9.28 -2.04 2.90
CA LEU A 18 7.95 -2.54 2.57
C LEU A 18 8.04 -3.95 1.97
N PRO A 19 7.02 -4.81 2.22
CA PRO A 19 7.03 -6.18 1.69
C PRO A 19 7.14 -6.19 0.17
N PRO A 20 7.58 -7.25 -0.41
CA PRO A 20 8.53 -7.58 -1.47
C PRO A 20 8.33 -6.81 -2.77
N THR A 21 8.26 -5.53 -2.71
CA THR A 21 8.09 -4.68 -3.89
C THR A 21 9.39 -3.97 -4.24
N THR A 22 9.61 -3.76 -5.51
CA THR A 22 10.63 -2.87 -6.03
C THR A 22 10.58 -1.55 -5.25
N PRO A 23 11.72 -1.00 -4.81
CA PRO A 23 11.74 0.30 -4.14
C PRO A 23 10.94 1.32 -4.94
N GLY A 24 10.02 2.00 -4.26
CA GLY A 24 9.22 3.03 -4.88
C GLY A 24 10.07 4.24 -5.32
N PRO A 25 9.63 5.01 -6.31
CA PRO A 25 10.39 6.17 -6.80
C PRO A 25 10.69 7.20 -5.70
N SER A 26 9.91 7.24 -4.64
CA SER A 26 10.09 8.15 -3.51
C SER A 26 11.30 7.82 -2.61
N THR A 27 11.94 6.65 -2.79
CA THR A 27 13.18 6.28 -2.08
C THR A 27 14.43 6.90 -2.70
N VAL A 28 14.31 7.46 -3.90
CA VAL A 28 15.43 8.11 -4.60
C VAL A 28 15.79 9.43 -3.91
N ALA A 29 17.09 9.73 -3.87
CA ALA A 29 17.58 10.98 -3.30
C ALA A 29 16.91 12.22 -3.96
N GLY A 30 16.49 13.17 -3.14
CA GLY A 30 15.79 14.38 -3.57
C GLY A 30 14.28 14.34 -3.33
N PHE A 31 13.69 13.18 -3.04
CA PHE A 31 12.30 13.10 -2.60
C PHE A 31 12.17 13.47 -1.11
N PRO A 32 11.13 14.21 -0.73
CA PRO A 32 10.88 14.54 0.68
C PRO A 32 10.40 13.29 1.44
N ALA A 33 10.60 13.28 2.75
CA ALA A 33 9.96 12.29 3.61
C ALA A 33 8.43 12.41 3.56
N ARG A 34 7.71 11.29 3.78
CA ARG A 34 6.24 11.25 3.81
C ARG A 34 5.63 12.33 4.72
N ALA A 35 6.21 12.53 5.90
CA ALA A 35 5.77 13.55 6.83
C ALA A 35 5.89 14.97 6.26
N GLN A 36 6.97 15.26 5.52
CA GLN A 36 7.17 16.56 4.87
C GLN A 36 6.16 16.79 3.74
N LEU A 37 5.85 15.75 2.96
CA LEU A 37 4.83 15.78 1.92
C LEU A 37 3.45 16.14 2.52
N VAL A 38 3.06 15.43 3.57
CA VAL A 38 1.76 15.64 4.26
C VAL A 38 1.68 17.04 4.87
N TRP A 39 2.74 17.48 5.56
CA TRP A 39 2.81 18.82 6.11
C TRP A 39 2.67 19.90 5.04
N ARG A 40 3.38 19.75 3.93
CA ARG A 40 3.31 20.69 2.79
C ARG A 40 1.90 20.74 2.20
N TYR A 41 1.26 19.58 2.03
CA TYR A 41 -0.13 19.51 1.57
C TYR A 41 -1.08 20.24 2.52
N ALA A 42 -1.02 19.97 3.82
CA ALA A 42 -1.85 20.62 4.83
C ALA A 42 -1.70 22.14 4.79
N ARG A 43 -0.44 22.61 4.73
CA ARG A 43 -0.12 24.04 4.68
C ARG A 43 -0.65 24.73 3.43
N LEU A 44 -0.50 24.10 2.25
CA LEU A 44 -0.89 24.74 0.98
C LEU A 44 -2.40 24.67 0.73
N SER A 45 -3.05 23.59 1.18
CA SER A 45 -4.49 23.38 0.96
C SER A 45 -5.35 23.97 2.07
N GLY A 46 -4.80 24.26 3.23
CA GLY A 46 -5.54 24.66 4.44
C GLY A 46 -6.42 23.55 5.02
N ARG A 47 -6.26 22.29 4.56
CA ARG A 47 -7.11 21.17 4.99
C ARG A 47 -6.58 20.52 6.26
N ASP A 48 -7.50 20.12 7.13
CA ASP A 48 -7.21 19.25 8.25
C ASP A 48 -6.81 17.85 7.75
N VAL A 49 -5.67 17.36 8.19
CA VAL A 49 -5.10 16.04 7.87
C VAL A 49 -5.09 15.09 9.06
N SER A 50 -5.75 15.42 10.16
CA SER A 50 -5.79 14.62 11.40
C SER A 50 -6.28 13.19 11.15
N ASN A 51 -7.23 13.01 10.22
CA ASN A 51 -7.78 11.72 9.85
C ASN A 51 -6.97 10.98 8.76
N LEU A 52 -5.78 11.45 8.40
CA LEU A 52 -4.95 10.82 7.38
C LEU A 52 -4.59 9.37 7.71
N PRO A 53 -4.29 8.97 8.96
CA PRO A 53 -4.00 7.58 9.30
C PRO A 53 -5.13 6.61 8.88
N TYR A 54 -6.39 7.00 9.09
CA TYR A 54 -7.56 6.23 8.62
C TYR A 54 -7.53 6.04 7.08
N TRP A 55 -7.26 7.10 6.33
CA TRP A 55 -7.24 7.05 4.87
C TRP A 55 -6.07 6.24 4.32
N VAL A 56 -4.92 6.24 4.99
CA VAL A 56 -3.77 5.38 4.70
C VAL A 56 -4.15 3.91 4.92
N ALA A 57 -4.75 3.59 6.06
CA ALA A 57 -5.20 2.25 6.39
C ALA A 57 -6.25 1.74 5.38
N PHE A 58 -7.26 2.55 5.06
CA PHE A 58 -8.26 2.24 4.04
C PHE A 58 -7.63 1.98 2.67
N SER A 59 -6.64 2.78 2.29
CA SER A 59 -5.94 2.61 1.01
C SER A 59 -5.15 1.31 0.94
N ARG A 60 -4.48 0.92 2.02
CA ARG A 60 -3.77 -0.36 2.13
C ARG A 60 -4.73 -1.54 2.05
N TRP A 61 -5.84 -1.49 2.78
CA TRP A 61 -6.88 -2.50 2.71
C TRP A 61 -7.45 -2.63 1.29
N ARG A 62 -7.79 -1.52 0.65
CA ARG A 62 -8.26 -1.50 -0.74
C ARG A 62 -7.24 -2.13 -1.69
N SER A 63 -5.94 -1.81 -1.54
CA SER A 63 -4.86 -2.40 -2.35
C SER A 63 -4.79 -3.91 -2.18
N ALA A 64 -4.93 -4.41 -0.96
CA ALA A 64 -4.94 -5.84 -0.67
C ALA A 64 -6.13 -6.54 -1.35
N CYS A 65 -7.33 -5.95 -1.29
CA CYS A 65 -8.51 -6.48 -1.99
C CYS A 65 -8.30 -6.55 -3.50
N ILE A 66 -7.72 -5.50 -4.11
CA ILE A 66 -7.38 -5.47 -5.53
C ILE A 66 -6.35 -6.56 -5.84
N GLY A 67 -5.30 -6.69 -5.03
CA GLY A 67 -4.25 -7.69 -5.19
C GLY A 67 -4.78 -9.13 -5.18
N VAL A 68 -5.70 -9.44 -4.28
CA VAL A 68 -6.38 -10.74 -4.23
C VAL A 68 -7.16 -11.01 -5.53
N GLY A 69 -7.90 -10.01 -6.03
CA GLY A 69 -8.66 -10.15 -7.28
C GLY A 69 -7.75 -10.30 -8.51
N VAL A 70 -6.64 -9.59 -8.54
CA VAL A 70 -5.62 -9.73 -9.61
C VAL A 70 -4.98 -11.11 -9.57
N ARG A 71 -4.60 -11.57 -8.37
CA ARG A 71 -4.05 -12.91 -8.18
C ARG A 71 -5.01 -14.00 -8.63
N ALA A 72 -6.29 -13.90 -8.29
CA ALA A 72 -7.29 -14.86 -8.71
C ALA A 72 -7.37 -14.97 -10.24
N ARG A 73 -7.35 -13.83 -10.95
CA ARG A 73 -7.34 -13.79 -12.42
C ARG A 73 -6.06 -14.38 -13.02
N TYR A 74 -4.92 -14.13 -12.41
CA TYR A 74 -3.65 -14.71 -12.83
C TYR A 74 -3.68 -16.24 -12.72
N LEU A 75 -4.11 -16.78 -11.57
CA LEU A 75 -4.21 -18.21 -11.34
C LEU A 75 -5.23 -18.90 -12.27
N ALA A 76 -6.25 -18.16 -12.70
CA ALA A 76 -7.23 -18.66 -13.69
C ALA A 76 -6.74 -18.57 -15.14
N GLY A 77 -5.49 -18.15 -15.39
CA GLY A 77 -4.92 -18.03 -16.72
C GLY A 77 -5.47 -16.85 -17.56
N HIS A 78 -6.14 -15.90 -16.94
CA HIS A 78 -6.73 -14.75 -17.62
C HIS A 78 -5.76 -13.57 -17.79
N MET A 79 -4.51 -13.74 -17.37
CA MET A 79 -3.47 -12.70 -17.45
C MET A 79 -2.17 -13.34 -17.95
N ALA A 80 -1.57 -12.73 -18.97
CA ALA A 80 -0.36 -13.23 -19.65
C ALA A 80 0.93 -12.55 -19.16
N ASP A 81 0.94 -11.94 -17.97
CA ASP A 81 2.08 -11.16 -17.49
C ASP A 81 2.97 -11.99 -16.55
N ASP A 82 4.12 -12.42 -17.06
CA ASP A 82 5.16 -13.13 -16.28
C ASP A 82 5.79 -12.26 -15.18
N GLY A 83 5.69 -10.94 -15.27
CA GLY A 83 6.12 -10.00 -14.22
C GLY A 83 5.31 -10.14 -12.95
N PHE A 84 4.02 -10.46 -13.08
CA PHE A 84 3.13 -10.68 -11.95
C PHE A 84 3.43 -12.00 -11.21
N ALA A 85 3.92 -13.01 -11.92
CA ALA A 85 4.35 -14.27 -11.33
C ALA A 85 5.45 -14.06 -10.28
N ARG A 86 6.38 -13.14 -10.52
CA ARG A 86 7.47 -12.81 -9.58
C ARG A 86 6.98 -12.12 -8.32
N LEU A 87 5.92 -11.33 -8.40
CA LEU A 87 5.28 -10.69 -7.23
C LEU A 87 4.51 -11.71 -6.39
N LEU A 88 4.06 -12.80 -6.99
CA LEU A 88 3.30 -13.86 -6.33
C LEU A 88 4.16 -14.96 -5.71
N THR A 89 5.41 -15.14 -6.15
CA THR A 89 6.32 -16.18 -5.62
C THR A 89 6.76 -15.92 -4.18
N SER A 90 6.59 -14.72 -3.67
CA SER A 90 6.80 -14.38 -2.26
C SER A 90 5.55 -14.57 -1.40
N ALA A 91 4.38 -14.84 -2.00
CA ALA A 91 3.15 -15.12 -1.29
C ALA A 91 2.82 -16.62 -1.40
N GLU A 92 2.56 -17.27 -0.27
CA GLU A 92 2.15 -18.68 -0.19
C GLU A 92 1.13 -19.05 -1.27
N PRO A 93 1.32 -20.17 -2.01
CA PRO A 93 0.38 -20.60 -3.03
C PRO A 93 -0.94 -21.06 -2.41
N GLY A 94 -2.05 -20.54 -2.90
CA GLY A 94 -3.40 -21.01 -2.58
C GLY A 94 -4.32 -19.93 -1.99
N ALA A 95 -5.58 -20.31 -1.71
CA ALA A 95 -6.59 -19.43 -1.09
C ALA A 95 -6.16 -18.89 0.29
N ALA A 96 -5.22 -19.58 0.96
CA ALA A 96 -4.60 -19.15 2.20
C ALA A 96 -3.80 -17.84 2.03
N GLY A 97 -3.02 -17.69 0.95
CA GLY A 97 -2.22 -16.49 0.71
C GLY A 97 -3.04 -15.22 0.58
N GLY A 98 -4.21 -15.29 -0.07
CA GLY A 98 -5.13 -14.16 -0.15
C GLY A 98 -5.69 -13.74 1.21
N ARG A 99 -5.99 -14.72 2.08
CA ARG A 99 -6.48 -14.45 3.46
C ARG A 99 -5.38 -13.85 4.33
N VAL A 100 -4.13 -14.29 4.18
CA VAL A 100 -2.99 -13.72 4.92
C VAL A 100 -2.79 -12.26 4.53
N ILE A 101 -2.77 -11.93 3.24
CA ILE A 101 -2.64 -10.55 2.77
C ILE A 101 -3.76 -9.66 3.31
N LEU A 102 -5.02 -10.14 3.30
CA LEU A 102 -6.15 -9.39 3.85
C LEU A 102 -6.06 -9.23 5.36
N ALA A 103 -5.63 -10.27 6.08
CA ALA A 103 -5.48 -10.22 7.53
C ALA A 103 -4.34 -9.27 7.95
N GLU A 104 -3.24 -9.23 7.22
CA GLU A 104 -2.14 -8.30 7.46
C GLU A 104 -2.57 -6.86 7.17
N ALA A 105 -3.23 -6.62 6.03
CA ALA A 105 -3.76 -5.31 5.70
C ALA A 105 -4.80 -4.83 6.72
N ALA A 106 -5.64 -5.73 7.26
CA ALA A 106 -6.59 -5.39 8.32
C ALA A 106 -5.88 -5.03 9.63
N ARG A 107 -4.85 -5.77 10.03
CA ARG A 107 -4.03 -5.45 11.21
C ARG A 107 -3.33 -4.10 11.07
N ASP A 108 -2.74 -3.82 9.91
CA ASP A 108 -2.09 -2.54 9.63
C ASP A 108 -3.11 -1.40 9.65
N ALA A 109 -4.32 -1.64 9.15
CA ALA A 109 -5.41 -0.69 9.21
C ALA A 109 -5.80 -0.37 10.66
N LEU A 110 -5.94 -1.40 11.53
CA LEU A 110 -6.26 -1.23 12.94
C LEU A 110 -5.16 -0.47 13.68
N ARG A 111 -3.90 -0.84 13.49
CA ARG A 111 -2.76 -0.13 14.09
C ARG A 111 -2.71 1.34 13.66
N ALA A 112 -2.95 1.63 12.39
CA ALA A 112 -2.96 3.00 11.89
C ALA A 112 -4.14 3.82 12.45
N ALA A 113 -5.22 3.16 12.84
CA ALA A 113 -6.37 3.78 13.51
C ALA A 113 -6.19 3.91 15.04
N GLY A 114 -5.07 3.42 15.60
CA GLY A 114 -4.82 3.47 17.05
C GLY A 114 -5.61 2.43 17.87
N LEU A 115 -6.04 1.34 17.21
CA LEU A 115 -6.81 0.23 17.80
C LEU A 115 -5.96 -1.03 17.98
#